data_d2f307a21dd459f5b2faf247b9959c1d
#
_entry.id   d2f307a21dd459f5b2faf247b9959c1d
#
_cell.length_a   1.000
_cell.length_b   1.000
_cell.length_c   1.000
_cell.angle_alpha   90.00
_cell.angle_beta   90.00
_cell.angle_gamma   90.00
#
_symmetry.space_group_name_H-M   'P 1'
#
loop_
_entity.id
_entity.type
_entity.pdbx_description
1 polymer ?
#
loop_
_entity_poly.entity_id
_entity_poly.type
_entity_poly.pdbx_seq_one_letter_code
_entity_poly.pdbx_strand_id
1 'polypeptide(L)'
;MSLFSAVADLLKPAPPLDPTVAKALHRVAELADPVLKLAPDFDKHLAAPVQYALGYCDGLISALPGPIDINRQAFVSDPLVHALFATAGDIEQMLGRSQAVRDFLARPECWESDHFYAMFAARRQQKRQFGMIQRGDVIQNDVPQKILYFCDHTLIEPCCHLDLMRQKLRCTALDSLLRTFRDHVTTLRHEREGLRSDVSVERAHLTVLHGATPGREFEVHTRHLAELDSRLRETADSLLPKQLLDSLAEFLKAPEQALRLSPCSITVDRLGVVQEELTDDISVHTLNFPELTARDKRLHLAMLARISRDEAREAVEMVRDQQHRFMLI
;
A
#
# COMPACT_ATOMS: atom_id res chain seq x y z
N MET A 1 -24.27 36.91 32.88
CA MET A 1 -24.29 35.72 32.04
C MET A 1 -24.80 34.54 32.85
N SER A 2 -25.94 34.01 32.50
CA SER A 2 -26.73 33.07 33.33
C SER A 2 -26.12 31.67 33.27
N LEU A 3 -25.99 31.02 34.42
CA LEU A 3 -25.61 29.60 34.59
C LEU A 3 -26.47 28.64 33.75
N PHE A 4 -27.70 29.05 33.45
CA PHE A 4 -28.62 28.28 32.59
C PHE A 4 -28.15 28.18 31.10
N SER A 5 -27.40 29.15 30.59
CA SER A 5 -26.87 29.13 29.24
C SER A 5 -25.72 28.08 29.10
N ALA A 6 -24.89 27.96 30.13
CA ALA A 6 -23.80 26.98 30.15
C ALA A 6 -24.29 25.53 30.27
N VAL A 7 -25.39 25.30 30.98
CA VAL A 7 -26.01 23.97 31.12
C VAL A 7 -26.77 23.58 29.85
N ALA A 8 -27.39 24.52 29.13
CA ALA A 8 -28.05 24.27 27.86
C ALA A 8 -27.08 23.93 26.75
N ASP A 9 -25.86 24.45 26.74
CA ASP A 9 -24.80 24.09 25.78
C ASP A 9 -24.20 22.70 26.05
N LEU A 10 -24.20 22.25 27.31
CA LEU A 10 -23.80 20.89 27.70
C LEU A 10 -24.82 19.81 27.35
N LEU A 11 -26.10 20.20 27.12
CA LEU A 11 -27.21 19.30 26.77
C LEU A 11 -27.52 19.27 25.27
N LYS A 12 -26.78 20.03 24.44
CA LYS A 12 -26.95 19.90 22.98
C LYS A 12 -26.46 18.53 22.54
N PRO A 13 -27.31 17.74 21.87
CA PRO A 13 -26.85 16.49 21.27
C PRO A 13 -25.68 16.82 20.31
N ALA A 14 -24.63 16.02 20.40
CA ALA A 14 -23.49 16.15 19.48
C ALA A 14 -24.01 16.20 18.04
N PRO A 15 -23.51 17.09 17.19
CA PRO A 15 -23.93 17.15 15.81
C PRO A 15 -23.82 15.76 15.18
N PRO A 16 -24.79 15.35 14.32
CA PRO A 16 -24.73 14.05 13.68
C PRO A 16 -23.42 13.92 12.92
N LEU A 17 -22.73 12.78 13.07
CA LEU A 17 -21.52 12.45 12.34
C LEU A 17 -21.78 12.51 10.84
N ASP A 18 -20.84 13.04 10.08
CA ASP A 18 -20.88 12.98 8.62
C ASP A 18 -21.12 11.52 8.19
N PRO A 19 -22.08 11.26 7.27
CA PRO A 19 -22.37 9.90 6.81
C PRO A 19 -21.15 9.16 6.26
N THR A 20 -20.19 9.88 5.68
CA THR A 20 -18.92 9.34 5.17
C THR A 20 -18.05 8.84 6.31
N VAL A 21 -17.93 9.66 7.38
CA VAL A 21 -17.17 9.30 8.59
C VAL A 21 -17.85 8.12 9.30
N ALA A 22 -19.17 8.11 9.40
CA ALA A 22 -19.92 6.99 10.02
C ALA A 22 -19.66 5.66 9.28
N LYS A 23 -19.71 5.66 7.95
CA LYS A 23 -19.36 4.49 7.13
C LYS A 23 -17.90 4.06 7.33
N ALA A 24 -16.98 5.03 7.40
CA ALA A 24 -15.57 4.75 7.65
C ALA A 24 -15.33 4.15 9.04
N LEU A 25 -16.00 4.63 10.10
CA LEU A 25 -15.92 4.08 11.45
C LEU A 25 -16.39 2.62 11.51
N HIS A 26 -17.48 2.29 10.79
CA HIS A 26 -17.91 0.89 10.68
C HIS A 26 -16.81 0.02 10.06
N ARG A 27 -16.18 0.51 8.99
CA ARG A 27 -15.10 -0.17 8.27
C ARG A 27 -13.82 -0.29 9.11
N VAL A 28 -13.54 0.69 9.97
CA VAL A 28 -12.40 0.64 10.94
C VAL A 28 -12.51 -0.62 11.80
N ALA A 29 -13.66 -0.84 12.40
CA ALA A 29 -13.85 -1.99 13.28
C ALA A 29 -13.78 -3.35 12.56
N GLU A 30 -14.14 -3.38 11.28
CA GLU A 30 -14.05 -4.61 10.46
C GLU A 30 -12.61 -4.90 10.02
N LEU A 31 -11.88 -3.88 9.58
CA LEU A 31 -10.58 -4.04 8.93
C LEU A 31 -9.39 -3.89 9.86
N ALA A 32 -9.46 -3.03 10.87
CA ALA A 32 -8.35 -2.86 11.81
C ALA A 32 -8.36 -3.95 12.88
N ASP A 33 -9.35 -3.91 13.77
CA ASP A 33 -9.52 -4.96 14.79
C ASP A 33 -10.92 -4.89 15.41
N PRO A 34 -11.69 -6.00 15.50
CA PRO A 34 -13.01 -5.99 16.10
C PRO A 34 -13.01 -5.70 17.61
N VAL A 35 -11.90 -5.93 18.31
CA VAL A 35 -11.74 -5.64 19.75
C VAL A 35 -11.86 -4.15 20.05
N LEU A 36 -11.59 -3.28 19.09
CA LEU A 36 -11.74 -1.82 19.20
C LEU A 36 -13.16 -1.39 19.62
N LYS A 37 -14.20 -2.13 19.18
CA LYS A 37 -15.60 -1.86 19.57
C LYS A 37 -15.89 -2.06 21.05
N LEU A 38 -15.02 -2.76 21.77
CA LEU A 38 -15.15 -2.97 23.22
C LEU A 38 -14.66 -1.76 24.03
N ALA A 39 -13.93 -0.85 23.38
CA ALA A 39 -13.47 0.38 24.03
C ALA A 39 -14.64 1.37 24.21
N PRO A 40 -14.73 2.08 25.33
CA PRO A 40 -15.73 3.11 25.53
C PRO A 40 -15.51 4.26 24.55
N ASP A 41 -16.60 4.90 24.14
CA ASP A 41 -16.59 6.09 23.26
C ASP A 41 -15.89 5.89 21.91
N PHE A 42 -15.87 4.67 21.37
CA PHE A 42 -15.21 4.31 20.10
C PHE A 42 -15.46 5.33 18.99
N ASP A 43 -16.74 5.61 18.68
CA ASP A 43 -17.11 6.50 17.57
C ASP A 43 -16.63 7.94 17.83
N LYS A 44 -16.82 8.42 19.05
CA LYS A 44 -16.43 9.79 19.45
C LYS A 44 -14.92 9.97 19.44
N HIS A 45 -14.17 8.97 19.88
CA HIS A 45 -12.71 9.01 19.95
C HIS A 45 -12.06 8.97 18.56
N LEU A 46 -12.62 8.18 17.64
CA LEU A 46 -12.06 8.01 16.30
C LEU A 46 -12.63 8.95 15.23
N ALA A 47 -13.73 9.66 15.48
CA ALA A 47 -14.36 10.51 14.46
C ALA A 47 -13.38 11.51 13.84
N ALA A 48 -12.65 12.28 14.65
CA ALA A 48 -11.69 13.26 14.14
C ALA A 48 -10.45 12.64 13.48
N PRO A 49 -9.78 11.60 14.04
CA PRO A 49 -8.71 10.88 13.36
C PRO A 49 -9.12 10.26 12.02
N VAL A 50 -10.29 9.64 11.93
CA VAL A 50 -10.82 9.06 10.70
C VAL A 50 -11.12 10.14 9.67
N GLN A 51 -11.71 11.26 10.06
CA GLN A 51 -11.95 12.40 9.18
C GLN A 51 -10.64 12.95 8.62
N TYR A 52 -9.60 13.07 9.45
CA TYR A 52 -8.27 13.48 9.01
C TYR A 52 -7.67 12.51 7.99
N ALA A 53 -7.70 11.21 8.28
CA ALA A 53 -7.20 10.17 7.38
C ALA A 53 -7.96 10.14 6.04
N LEU A 54 -9.28 10.34 6.04
CA LEU A 54 -10.09 10.48 4.82
C LEU A 54 -9.66 11.69 3.99
N GLY A 55 -9.43 12.85 4.62
CA GLY A 55 -8.93 14.05 3.95
C GLY A 55 -7.55 13.83 3.35
N TYR A 56 -6.67 13.13 4.07
CA TYR A 56 -5.36 12.75 3.56
C TYR A 56 -5.47 11.83 2.33
N CYS A 57 -6.31 10.79 2.38
CA CYS A 57 -6.56 9.90 1.26
C CYS A 57 -7.13 10.64 0.04
N ASP A 58 -8.01 11.62 0.26
CA ASP A 58 -8.54 12.48 -0.80
C ASP A 58 -7.43 13.30 -1.48
N GLY A 59 -6.55 13.92 -0.70
CA GLY A 59 -5.40 14.65 -1.20
C GLY A 59 -4.45 13.77 -2.00
N LEU A 60 -4.17 12.57 -1.49
CA LEU A 60 -3.31 11.59 -2.15
C LEU A 60 -3.87 11.13 -3.51
N ILE A 61 -5.17 10.80 -3.58
CA ILE A 61 -5.82 10.39 -4.82
C ILE A 61 -5.92 11.56 -5.82
N SER A 62 -6.15 12.79 -5.34
CA SER A 62 -6.20 13.98 -6.18
C SER A 62 -4.83 14.33 -6.77
N ALA A 63 -3.74 13.95 -6.11
CA ALA A 63 -2.37 14.15 -6.57
C ALA A 63 -1.90 13.09 -7.59
N LEU A 64 -2.67 12.02 -7.85
CA LEU A 64 -2.34 11.03 -8.88
C LEU A 64 -2.45 11.66 -10.28
N PRO A 65 -1.40 11.60 -11.11
CA PRO A 65 -1.43 12.10 -12.47
C PRO A 65 -2.25 11.23 -13.41
N GLY A 66 -2.60 11.78 -14.54
CA GLY A 66 -3.34 11.11 -15.59
C GLY A 66 -4.78 11.60 -15.72
N PRO A 67 -5.64 10.86 -16.43
CA PRO A 67 -5.38 9.53 -16.97
C PRO A 67 -4.47 9.51 -18.20
N ILE A 68 -3.52 8.58 -18.23
CA ILE A 68 -2.70 8.26 -19.40
C ILE A 68 -3.33 7.10 -20.16
N ASP A 69 -3.14 7.07 -21.47
CA ASP A 69 -3.56 5.93 -22.28
C ASP A 69 -2.57 4.77 -22.15
N ILE A 70 -3.08 3.58 -21.85
CA ILE A 70 -2.27 2.35 -21.83
C ILE A 70 -2.77 1.45 -22.96
N ASN A 71 -2.10 1.52 -24.11
CA ASN A 71 -2.38 0.74 -25.32
C ASN A 71 -1.12 0.60 -26.18
N ARG A 72 -1.19 -0.15 -27.28
CA ARG A 72 -0.08 -0.34 -28.23
C ARG A 72 0.40 0.98 -28.88
N GLN A 73 -0.51 1.91 -29.16
CA GLN A 73 -0.15 3.19 -29.76
C GLN A 73 0.63 4.06 -28.77
N ALA A 74 0.19 4.15 -27.53
CA ALA A 74 0.88 4.87 -26.47
C ALA A 74 2.27 4.28 -26.18
N PHE A 75 2.43 2.94 -26.25
CA PHE A 75 3.73 2.29 -26.13
C PHE A 75 4.75 2.79 -27.16
N VAL A 76 4.33 3.17 -28.36
CA VAL A 76 5.23 3.68 -29.40
C VAL A 76 5.47 5.18 -29.25
N SER A 77 4.47 5.95 -28.81
CA SER A 77 4.48 7.42 -28.85
C SER A 77 4.79 8.12 -27.53
N ASP A 78 4.55 7.46 -26.39
CA ASP A 78 4.76 8.02 -25.07
C ASP A 78 5.99 7.38 -24.38
N PRO A 79 7.06 8.15 -24.12
CA PRO A 79 8.27 7.64 -23.48
C PRO A 79 8.03 6.99 -22.11
N LEU A 80 7.06 7.47 -21.34
CA LEU A 80 6.73 6.89 -20.05
C LEU A 80 6.08 5.51 -20.23
N VAL A 81 5.08 5.39 -21.10
CA VAL A 81 4.42 4.10 -21.39
C VAL A 81 5.43 3.12 -22.00
N HIS A 82 6.33 3.60 -22.86
CA HIS A 82 7.42 2.78 -23.39
C HIS A 82 8.35 2.23 -22.31
N ALA A 83 8.70 3.05 -21.32
CA ALA A 83 9.57 2.63 -20.21
C ALA A 83 8.88 1.68 -19.22
N LEU A 84 7.54 1.74 -19.13
CA LEU A 84 6.75 0.89 -18.23
C LEU A 84 6.71 -0.57 -18.66
N PHE A 85 6.81 -0.87 -19.94
CA PHE A 85 6.67 -2.21 -20.49
C PHE A 85 7.88 -2.58 -21.34
N ALA A 86 8.33 -3.83 -21.29
CA ALA A 86 9.42 -4.28 -22.13
C ALA A 86 8.99 -4.47 -23.59
N THR A 87 7.73 -4.87 -23.81
CA THR A 87 7.11 -5.03 -25.12
C THR A 87 5.66 -4.57 -25.11
N ALA A 88 5.11 -4.23 -26.29
CA ALA A 88 3.68 -3.94 -26.42
C ALA A 88 2.78 -5.13 -26.01
N GLY A 89 3.26 -6.37 -26.18
CA GLY A 89 2.56 -7.59 -25.76
C GLY A 89 2.42 -7.73 -24.25
N ASP A 90 3.28 -7.08 -23.46
CA ASP A 90 3.17 -7.09 -22.00
C ASP A 90 1.94 -6.30 -21.50
N ILE A 91 1.50 -5.30 -22.27
CA ILE A 91 0.23 -4.59 -22.00
C ILE A 91 -0.94 -5.56 -22.10
N GLU A 92 -0.99 -6.36 -23.17
CA GLU A 92 -2.04 -7.36 -23.38
C GLU A 92 -2.00 -8.45 -22.30
N GLN A 93 -0.80 -8.91 -21.95
CA GLN A 93 -0.65 -9.89 -20.87
C GLN A 93 -1.11 -9.33 -19.51
N MET A 94 -0.79 -8.08 -19.21
CA MET A 94 -1.25 -7.41 -18.00
C MET A 94 -2.78 -7.33 -17.98
N LEU A 95 -3.40 -6.84 -19.06
CA LEU A 95 -4.87 -6.73 -19.18
C LEU A 95 -5.54 -8.10 -19.05
N GLY A 96 -5.06 -9.09 -19.81
CA GLY A 96 -5.64 -10.43 -19.85
C GLY A 96 -5.49 -11.23 -18.55
N ARG A 97 -4.40 -11.00 -17.78
CA ARG A 97 -4.15 -11.67 -16.49
C ARG A 97 -4.78 -10.95 -15.30
N SER A 98 -5.18 -9.68 -15.45
CA SER A 98 -5.75 -8.90 -14.37
C SER A 98 -7.12 -9.44 -13.96
N GLN A 99 -7.23 -9.96 -12.74
CA GLN A 99 -8.51 -10.40 -12.18
C GLN A 99 -9.50 -9.23 -12.07
N ALA A 100 -9.03 -8.05 -11.66
CA ALA A 100 -9.86 -6.86 -11.53
C ALA A 100 -10.47 -6.44 -12.87
N VAL A 101 -9.72 -6.56 -13.98
CA VAL A 101 -10.22 -6.29 -15.34
C VAL A 101 -11.26 -7.32 -15.76
N ARG A 102 -11.00 -8.61 -15.54
CA ARG A 102 -11.98 -9.68 -15.84
C ARG A 102 -13.29 -9.50 -15.09
N ASP A 103 -13.20 -9.23 -13.79
CA ASP A 103 -14.38 -9.00 -12.94
C ASP A 103 -15.16 -7.75 -13.38
N PHE A 104 -14.44 -6.71 -13.82
CA PHE A 104 -15.05 -5.50 -14.34
C PHE A 104 -15.75 -5.74 -15.69
N LEU A 105 -15.09 -6.42 -16.64
CA LEU A 105 -15.66 -6.72 -17.97
C LEU A 105 -16.91 -7.62 -17.89
N ALA A 106 -17.07 -8.40 -16.82
CA ALA A 106 -18.26 -9.21 -16.58
C ALA A 106 -19.47 -8.41 -16.09
N ARG A 107 -19.30 -7.13 -15.70
CA ARG A 107 -20.39 -6.29 -15.18
C ARG A 107 -21.14 -5.61 -16.33
N PRO A 108 -22.49 -5.45 -16.20
CA PRO A 108 -23.30 -4.75 -17.22
C PRO A 108 -22.83 -3.31 -17.48
N GLU A 109 -22.38 -2.61 -16.45
CA GLU A 109 -21.89 -1.22 -16.50
C GLU A 109 -20.76 -1.02 -17.52
N CYS A 110 -19.97 -2.06 -17.77
CA CYS A 110 -18.86 -2.03 -18.73
C CYS A 110 -19.33 -1.75 -20.18
N TRP A 111 -20.58 -2.05 -20.52
CA TRP A 111 -21.12 -1.90 -21.87
C TRP A 111 -21.47 -0.47 -22.24
N GLU A 112 -21.55 0.42 -21.26
CA GLU A 112 -21.97 1.81 -21.44
C GLU A 112 -20.86 2.73 -21.99
N SER A 113 -19.59 2.27 -21.96
CA SER A 113 -18.45 3.09 -22.37
C SER A 113 -17.42 2.29 -23.17
N ASP A 114 -16.80 2.93 -24.16
CA ASP A 114 -15.72 2.34 -24.97
C ASP A 114 -14.39 2.29 -24.22
N HIS A 115 -14.31 3.02 -23.10
CA HIS A 115 -13.11 3.11 -22.27
C HIS A 115 -13.49 2.95 -20.80
N PHE A 116 -12.53 2.48 -20.02
CA PHE A 116 -12.62 2.50 -18.58
C PHE A 116 -11.33 3.08 -17.98
N TYR A 117 -11.43 3.47 -16.73
CA TYR A 117 -10.33 4.04 -15.96
C TYR A 117 -9.95 3.07 -14.84
N ALA A 118 -8.66 3.03 -14.51
CA ALA A 118 -8.13 2.27 -13.39
C ALA A 118 -6.92 2.99 -12.81
N MET A 119 -6.57 2.76 -11.55
CA MET A 119 -5.24 3.11 -11.09
C MET A 119 -4.27 2.04 -11.58
N PHE A 120 -3.29 2.47 -12.35
CA PHE A 120 -2.16 1.65 -12.77
C PHE A 120 -1.06 1.75 -11.71
N ALA A 121 -0.54 0.62 -11.30
CA ALA A 121 0.62 0.53 -10.44
C ALA A 121 1.63 -0.44 -11.00
N ALA A 122 2.92 -0.07 -10.92
CA ALA A 122 4.02 -0.92 -11.31
C ALA A 122 5.20 -0.75 -10.34
N ARG A 123 5.84 -1.83 -9.98
CA ARG A 123 6.98 -1.81 -9.07
C ARG A 123 8.22 -1.36 -9.82
N ARG A 124 8.85 -0.28 -9.36
CA ARG A 124 10.12 0.20 -9.87
C ARG A 124 11.27 -0.67 -9.39
N GLN A 125 12.14 -1.06 -10.31
CA GLN A 125 13.36 -1.81 -10.05
C GLN A 125 14.55 -1.18 -10.75
N GLN A 126 15.73 -1.34 -10.17
CA GLN A 126 16.99 -0.96 -10.80
C GLN A 126 17.96 -2.15 -10.75
N LYS A 127 18.53 -2.49 -11.88
CA LYS A 127 19.57 -3.52 -12.00
C LYS A 127 20.89 -2.88 -12.39
N ARG A 128 21.97 -3.28 -11.73
CA ARG A 128 23.32 -2.94 -12.16
C ARG A 128 23.82 -3.98 -13.16
N GLN A 129 24.35 -3.53 -14.26
CA GLN A 129 25.02 -4.37 -15.25
C GLN A 129 26.19 -3.64 -15.87
N PHE A 130 27.10 -4.38 -16.49
CA PHE A 130 28.17 -3.81 -17.31
C PHE A 130 27.66 -3.63 -18.73
N GLY A 131 27.95 -2.46 -19.31
CA GLY A 131 27.53 -2.11 -20.67
C GLY A 131 28.63 -1.33 -21.39
N MET A 132 28.28 -0.81 -22.56
CA MET A 132 29.16 0.04 -23.37
C MET A 132 28.66 1.48 -23.32
N ILE A 133 29.57 2.45 -23.20
CA ILE A 133 29.27 3.87 -23.35
C ILE A 133 30.10 4.42 -24.50
N GLN A 134 29.46 5.11 -25.41
CA GLN A 134 30.12 5.90 -26.45
C GLN A 134 30.27 7.34 -25.96
N ARG A 135 31.53 7.81 -25.89
CA ARG A 135 31.85 9.21 -25.60
C ARG A 135 32.59 9.80 -26.81
N GLY A 136 31.87 10.52 -27.66
CA GLY A 136 32.40 10.97 -28.95
C GLY A 136 32.77 9.77 -29.85
N ASP A 137 34.04 9.68 -30.30
CA ASP A 137 34.55 8.57 -31.15
C ASP A 137 35.05 7.37 -30.37
N VAL A 138 35.05 7.42 -29.03
CA VAL A 138 35.58 6.35 -28.19
C VAL A 138 34.47 5.51 -27.59
N ILE A 139 34.53 4.19 -27.83
CA ILE A 139 33.64 3.20 -27.21
C ILE A 139 34.37 2.62 -25.99
N GLN A 140 33.81 2.82 -24.79
CA GLN A 140 34.32 2.23 -23.57
C GLN A 140 33.44 1.04 -23.18
N ASN A 141 34.06 -0.15 -23.08
CA ASN A 141 33.39 -1.37 -22.64
C ASN A 141 33.47 -1.51 -21.12
N ASP A 142 32.63 -2.40 -20.58
CA ASP A 142 32.59 -2.78 -19.15
C ASP A 142 32.36 -1.61 -18.18
N VAL A 143 31.57 -0.64 -18.63
CA VAL A 143 31.16 0.48 -17.76
C VAL A 143 29.97 0.07 -16.91
N PRO A 144 29.99 0.25 -15.57
CA PRO A 144 28.85 -0.02 -14.72
C PRO A 144 27.67 0.89 -15.08
N GLN A 145 26.53 0.29 -15.44
CA GLN A 145 25.31 0.99 -15.79
C GLN A 145 24.17 0.58 -14.85
N LYS A 146 23.26 1.51 -14.57
CA LYS A 146 22.00 1.24 -13.86
C LYS A 146 20.88 1.20 -14.89
N ILE A 147 20.19 0.09 -14.97
CA ILE A 147 18.99 -0.04 -15.82
C ILE A 147 17.76 0.08 -14.96
N LEU A 148 16.86 0.98 -15.35
CA LEU A 148 15.52 1.11 -14.82
C LEU A 148 14.58 0.16 -15.55
N TYR A 149 13.76 -0.57 -14.81
CA TYR A 149 12.66 -1.34 -15.36
C TYR A 149 11.50 -1.42 -14.37
N PHE A 150 10.31 -1.73 -14.89
CA PHE A 150 9.10 -1.87 -14.09
C PHE A 150 8.58 -3.30 -14.19
N CYS A 151 8.05 -3.80 -13.09
CA CYS A 151 7.45 -5.13 -13.00
C CYS A 151 6.22 -5.11 -12.09
N ASP A 152 5.57 -6.26 -11.93
CA ASP A 152 4.40 -6.42 -11.06
C ASP A 152 3.27 -5.42 -11.42
N HIS A 153 3.04 -5.22 -12.74
CA HIS A 153 2.01 -4.34 -13.27
C HIS A 153 0.63 -4.76 -12.77
N THR A 154 -0.11 -3.80 -12.20
CA THR A 154 -1.41 -4.07 -11.56
C THR A 154 -2.40 -2.95 -11.90
N LEU A 155 -3.66 -3.32 -12.14
CA LEU A 155 -4.78 -2.41 -12.32
C LEU A 155 -5.73 -2.52 -11.14
N ILE A 156 -6.04 -1.38 -10.53
CA ILE A 156 -6.82 -1.29 -9.29
C ILE A 156 -8.07 -0.46 -9.54
N GLU A 157 -9.22 -0.93 -9.05
CA GLU A 157 -10.53 -0.27 -9.10
C GLU A 157 -10.96 0.16 -10.51
N PRO A 158 -11.01 -0.75 -11.52
CA PRO A 158 -11.50 -0.40 -12.84
C PRO A 158 -12.96 0.07 -12.77
N CYS A 159 -13.25 1.19 -13.49
CA CYS A 159 -14.54 1.86 -13.47
C CYS A 159 -14.78 2.64 -14.77
N CYS A 160 -16.03 2.74 -15.24
CA CYS A 160 -16.41 3.52 -16.43
C CYS A 160 -16.25 5.04 -16.21
N HIS A 161 -16.37 5.52 -14.98
CA HIS A 161 -16.33 6.94 -14.64
C HIS A 161 -15.14 7.26 -13.77
N LEU A 162 -14.37 8.27 -14.17
CA LEU A 162 -13.15 8.71 -13.47
C LEU A 162 -13.42 9.14 -12.02
N ASP A 163 -14.50 9.89 -11.79
CA ASP A 163 -14.82 10.39 -10.46
C ASP A 163 -15.27 9.26 -9.51
N LEU A 164 -16.03 8.30 -10.03
CA LEU A 164 -16.42 7.12 -9.26
C LEU A 164 -15.20 6.25 -8.93
N MET A 165 -14.26 6.11 -9.87
CA MET A 165 -13.00 5.44 -9.62
C MET A 165 -12.19 6.13 -8.51
N ARG A 166 -12.05 7.46 -8.56
CA ARG A 166 -11.37 8.23 -7.50
C ARG A 166 -12.03 8.03 -6.15
N GLN A 167 -13.37 8.00 -6.10
CA GLN A 167 -14.10 7.73 -4.86
C GLN A 167 -13.81 6.31 -4.32
N LYS A 168 -13.76 5.30 -5.19
CA LYS A 168 -13.40 3.94 -4.81
C LYS A 168 -11.95 3.86 -4.32
N LEU A 169 -11.02 4.52 -5.02
CA LEU A 169 -9.60 4.57 -4.63
C LEU A 169 -9.40 5.22 -3.25
N ARG A 170 -10.18 6.25 -2.90
CA ARG A 170 -10.17 6.83 -1.56
C ARG A 170 -10.54 5.80 -0.49
N CYS A 171 -11.58 5.01 -0.71
CA CYS A 171 -11.96 3.94 0.21
C CYS A 171 -10.85 2.87 0.30
N THR A 172 -10.29 2.47 -0.83
CA THR A 172 -9.19 1.49 -0.90
C THR A 172 -7.92 2.00 -0.21
N ALA A 173 -7.61 3.30 -0.29
CA ALA A 173 -6.50 3.92 0.43
C ALA A 173 -6.72 3.86 1.96
N LEU A 174 -7.91 4.22 2.43
CA LEU A 174 -8.26 4.08 3.86
C LEU A 174 -8.16 2.61 4.30
N ASP A 175 -8.68 1.68 3.52
CA ASP A 175 -8.59 0.25 3.81
C ASP A 175 -7.15 -0.22 3.93
N SER A 176 -6.26 0.29 3.08
CA SER A 176 -4.83 -0.01 3.14
C SER A 176 -4.20 0.46 4.47
N LEU A 177 -4.56 1.66 4.93
CA LEU A 177 -4.14 2.17 6.24
C LEU A 177 -4.63 1.26 7.37
N LEU A 178 -5.91 0.90 7.36
CA LEU A 178 -6.50 0.04 8.40
C LEU A 178 -5.88 -1.37 8.43
N ARG A 179 -5.60 -1.93 7.26
CA ARG A 179 -4.88 -3.22 7.16
C ARG A 179 -3.45 -3.13 7.67
N THR A 180 -2.76 -2.00 7.40
CA THR A 180 -1.43 -1.76 7.96
C THR A 180 -1.45 -1.76 9.49
N PHE A 181 -2.45 -1.10 10.08
CA PHE A 181 -2.63 -1.14 11.54
C PHE A 181 -2.94 -2.54 12.05
N ARG A 182 -3.83 -3.30 11.36
CA ARG A 182 -4.13 -4.70 11.71
C ARG A 182 -2.89 -5.57 11.75
N ASP A 183 -1.97 -5.39 10.80
CA ASP A 183 -0.74 -6.16 10.80
C ASP A 183 0.17 -5.80 11.97
N HIS A 184 0.21 -4.53 12.35
CA HIS A 184 0.90 -4.11 13.57
C HIS A 184 0.30 -4.81 14.80
N VAL A 185 -1.03 -4.82 14.95
CA VAL A 185 -1.71 -5.53 16.05
C VAL A 185 -1.43 -7.05 16.01
N THR A 186 -1.39 -7.63 14.80
CA THR A 186 -1.05 -9.04 14.62
C THR A 186 0.37 -9.34 15.07
N THR A 187 1.31 -8.47 14.74
CA THR A 187 2.71 -8.58 15.20
C THR A 187 2.81 -8.52 16.73
N LEU A 188 2.10 -7.59 17.37
CA LEU A 188 2.05 -7.51 18.85
C LEU A 188 1.47 -8.79 19.48
N ARG A 189 0.45 -9.38 18.86
CA ARG A 189 -0.12 -10.65 19.33
C ARG A 189 0.87 -11.81 19.23
N HIS A 190 1.61 -11.88 18.12
CA HIS A 190 2.67 -12.89 17.96
C HIS A 190 3.81 -12.66 18.96
N GLU A 191 4.23 -11.42 19.18
CA GLU A 191 5.25 -11.10 20.19
C GLU A 191 4.80 -11.51 21.59
N ARG A 192 3.56 -11.19 21.99
CA ARG A 192 2.99 -11.63 23.27
C ARG A 192 3.02 -13.13 23.42
N GLU A 193 2.69 -13.90 22.39
CA GLU A 193 2.68 -15.35 22.44
C GLU A 193 4.10 -15.92 22.53
N GLY A 194 5.06 -15.34 21.81
CA GLY A 194 6.48 -15.66 21.95
C GLY A 194 6.98 -15.42 23.39
N LEU A 195 6.73 -14.22 23.93
CA LEU A 195 7.11 -13.88 25.31
C LEU A 195 6.49 -14.82 26.35
N ARG A 196 5.24 -15.26 26.15
CA ARG A 196 4.61 -16.28 27.03
C ARG A 196 5.35 -17.59 27.02
N SER A 197 5.76 -18.05 25.83
CA SER A 197 6.56 -19.24 25.67
C SER A 197 7.90 -19.12 26.38
N ASP A 198 8.61 -18.00 26.16
CA ASP A 198 9.91 -17.73 26.77
C ASP A 198 9.83 -17.70 28.31
N VAL A 199 8.82 -17.01 28.85
CA VAL A 199 8.53 -16.97 30.30
C VAL A 199 8.29 -18.39 30.84
N SER A 200 7.56 -19.23 30.09
CA SER A 200 7.28 -20.62 30.52
C SER A 200 8.56 -21.47 30.57
N VAL A 201 9.41 -21.34 29.54
CA VAL A 201 10.71 -22.02 29.48
C VAL A 201 11.63 -21.56 30.61
N GLU A 202 11.73 -20.25 30.86
CA GLU A 202 12.58 -19.69 31.89
C GLU A 202 12.14 -20.10 33.30
N ARG A 203 10.82 -20.18 33.56
CA ARG A 203 10.27 -20.69 34.79
C ARG A 203 10.61 -22.16 35.00
N ALA A 204 10.55 -22.98 33.92
CA ALA A 204 10.94 -24.40 33.99
C ALA A 204 12.44 -24.55 34.32
N HIS A 205 13.31 -23.73 33.69
CA HIS A 205 14.75 -23.68 34.04
C HIS A 205 14.99 -23.34 35.49
N LEU A 206 14.35 -22.32 36.03
CA LEU A 206 14.47 -21.93 37.42
C LEU A 206 13.99 -23.03 38.38
N THR A 207 12.96 -23.79 38.00
CA THR A 207 12.47 -24.92 38.80
C THR A 207 13.52 -26.01 38.90
N VAL A 208 14.23 -26.28 37.82
CA VAL A 208 15.33 -27.27 37.81
C VAL A 208 16.53 -26.78 38.63
N LEU A 209 16.91 -25.52 38.47
CA LEU A 209 18.02 -24.93 39.23
C LEU A 209 17.74 -24.76 40.71
N HIS A 210 16.48 -24.60 41.11
CA HIS A 210 16.08 -24.51 42.52
C HIS A 210 16.31 -25.83 43.30
N GLY A 211 16.35 -27.00 42.60
CA GLY A 211 16.74 -28.30 43.16
C GLY A 211 18.24 -28.45 43.38
N ALA A 212 19.08 -27.57 42.83
CA ALA A 212 20.51 -27.46 43.02
C ALA A 212 20.85 -26.30 43.95
N THR A 213 22.09 -26.19 44.46
CA THR A 213 22.50 -25.07 45.34
C THR A 213 22.37 -23.75 44.56
N PRO A 214 21.62 -22.76 45.08
CA PRO A 214 21.45 -21.46 44.40
C PRO A 214 22.80 -20.79 44.17
N GLY A 215 23.19 -20.68 42.91
CA GLY A 215 24.43 -20.08 42.46
C GLY A 215 24.19 -18.83 41.59
N ARG A 216 25.27 -18.27 41.06
CA ARG A 216 25.24 -17.09 40.18
C ARG A 216 24.31 -17.29 38.96
N GLU A 217 24.15 -18.50 38.47
CA GLU A 217 23.23 -18.85 37.37
C GLU A 217 21.77 -18.60 37.75
N PHE A 218 21.35 -19.01 38.95
CA PHE A 218 20.00 -18.78 39.44
C PHE A 218 19.64 -17.29 39.49
N GLU A 219 20.57 -16.42 39.91
CA GLU A 219 20.34 -14.95 39.91
C GLU A 219 20.19 -14.38 38.51
N VAL A 220 21.00 -14.88 37.54
CA VAL A 220 20.92 -14.46 36.13
C VAL A 220 19.55 -14.81 35.54
N HIS A 221 19.12 -16.06 35.70
CA HIS A 221 17.83 -16.52 35.19
C HIS A 221 16.65 -15.83 35.88
N THR A 222 16.74 -15.56 37.19
CA THR A 222 15.70 -14.79 37.90
C THR A 222 15.56 -13.36 37.36
N ARG A 223 16.68 -12.71 37.04
CA ARG A 223 16.66 -11.36 36.45
C ARG A 223 16.08 -11.39 35.05
N HIS A 224 16.49 -12.37 34.25
CA HIS A 224 15.97 -12.54 32.90
C HIS A 224 14.45 -12.81 32.88
N LEU A 225 13.96 -13.67 33.80
CA LEU A 225 12.53 -13.90 33.95
C LEU A 225 11.77 -12.61 34.30
N ALA A 226 12.31 -11.78 35.21
CA ALA A 226 11.69 -10.51 35.59
C ALA A 226 11.59 -9.55 34.38
N GLU A 227 12.62 -9.52 33.53
CA GLU A 227 12.62 -8.73 32.29
C GLU A 227 11.57 -9.25 31.29
N LEU A 228 11.51 -10.56 31.07
CA LEU A 228 10.50 -11.20 30.19
C LEU A 228 9.07 -10.94 30.71
N ASP A 229 8.84 -11.07 32.01
CA ASP A 229 7.53 -10.79 32.62
C ASP A 229 7.14 -9.30 32.46
N SER A 230 8.09 -8.34 32.55
CA SER A 230 7.83 -6.93 32.32
C SER A 230 7.40 -6.69 30.88
N ARG A 231 8.17 -7.19 29.91
CA ARG A 231 7.86 -7.06 28.49
C ARG A 231 6.52 -7.71 28.13
N LEU A 232 6.23 -8.87 28.70
CA LEU A 232 4.96 -9.56 28.49
C LEU A 232 3.77 -8.71 28.97
N ARG A 233 3.89 -8.08 30.13
CA ARG A 233 2.85 -7.15 30.66
C ARG A 233 2.68 -5.95 29.75
N GLU A 234 3.76 -5.27 29.37
CA GLU A 234 3.73 -4.11 28.48
C GLU A 234 3.06 -4.44 27.15
N THR A 235 3.43 -5.57 26.52
CA THR A 235 2.81 -6.02 25.27
C THR A 235 1.34 -6.40 25.47
N ALA A 236 0.99 -7.03 26.59
CA ALA A 236 -0.40 -7.38 26.91
C ALA A 236 -1.26 -6.12 27.15
N ASP A 237 -0.73 -5.13 27.84
CA ASP A 237 -1.40 -3.84 28.10
C ASP A 237 -1.63 -3.08 26.79
N SER A 238 -0.67 -3.08 25.86
CA SER A 238 -0.80 -2.47 24.53
C SER A 238 -1.94 -3.08 23.70
N LEU A 239 -2.34 -4.32 23.97
CA LEU A 239 -3.44 -5.01 23.31
C LEU A 239 -4.81 -4.82 23.98
N LEU A 240 -4.89 -4.07 25.06
CA LEU A 240 -6.17 -3.73 25.68
C LEU A 240 -7.00 -2.82 24.74
N PRO A 241 -8.34 -2.95 24.71
CA PRO A 241 -9.21 -2.22 23.78
C PRO A 241 -8.96 -0.71 23.78
N LYS A 242 -8.76 -0.10 24.95
CA LYS A 242 -8.52 1.35 25.08
C LYS A 242 -7.18 1.75 24.49
N GLN A 243 -6.11 1.02 24.81
CA GLN A 243 -4.77 1.29 24.31
C GLN A 243 -4.67 1.11 22.79
N LEU A 244 -5.34 0.06 22.26
CA LEU A 244 -5.46 -0.13 20.82
C LEU A 244 -6.23 1.02 20.16
N LEU A 245 -7.28 1.53 20.79
CA LEU A 245 -8.05 2.66 20.30
C LEU A 245 -7.20 3.92 20.23
N ASP A 246 -6.46 4.22 21.31
CA ASP A 246 -5.54 5.35 21.39
C ASP A 246 -4.43 5.24 20.33
N SER A 247 -3.84 4.04 20.20
CA SER A 247 -2.81 3.76 19.20
C SER A 247 -3.32 3.92 17.76
N LEU A 248 -4.53 3.45 17.46
CA LEU A 248 -5.14 3.65 16.15
C LEU A 248 -5.44 5.13 15.88
N ALA A 249 -5.91 5.87 16.89
CA ALA A 249 -6.16 7.30 16.75
C ALA A 249 -4.87 8.07 16.39
N GLU A 250 -3.76 7.77 17.05
CA GLU A 250 -2.45 8.38 16.74
C GLU A 250 -1.94 7.94 15.36
N PHE A 251 -2.10 6.68 15.00
CA PHE A 251 -1.73 6.16 13.66
C PHE A 251 -2.50 6.90 12.55
N LEU A 252 -3.81 7.11 12.72
CA LEU A 252 -4.65 7.80 11.72
C LEU A 252 -4.42 9.32 11.66
N LYS A 253 -3.73 9.92 12.65
CA LYS A 253 -3.28 11.31 12.62
C LYS A 253 -1.97 11.51 11.81
N ALA A 254 -1.25 10.43 11.51
CA ALA A 254 0.00 10.47 10.74
C ALA A 254 -0.01 9.42 9.61
N PRO A 255 -1.02 9.43 8.71
CA PRO A 255 -1.21 8.41 7.68
C PRO A 255 -0.08 8.38 6.64
N GLU A 256 0.67 9.48 6.47
CA GLU A 256 1.81 9.60 5.57
C GLU A 256 2.99 8.67 5.94
N GLN A 257 3.03 8.16 7.16
CA GLN A 257 4.02 7.18 7.60
C GLN A 257 3.75 5.79 7.02
N ALA A 258 2.50 5.49 6.71
CA ALA A 258 2.05 4.18 6.21
C ALA A 258 1.73 4.17 4.71
N LEU A 259 1.28 5.30 4.17
CA LEU A 259 0.93 5.44 2.76
C LEU A 259 1.37 6.82 2.28
N ARG A 260 2.34 6.87 1.39
CA ARG A 260 2.95 8.13 0.92
C ARG A 260 3.10 8.15 -0.59
N LEU A 261 2.75 9.28 -1.20
CA LEU A 261 3.01 9.59 -2.60
C LEU A 261 4.12 10.65 -2.69
N SER A 262 5.16 10.36 -3.44
CA SER A 262 6.31 11.26 -3.61
C SER A 262 6.61 11.46 -5.10
N PRO A 263 6.91 12.68 -5.58
CA PRO A 263 7.32 12.88 -6.96
C PRO A 263 8.69 12.21 -7.20
N CYS A 264 8.84 11.59 -8.36
CA CYS A 264 10.08 11.00 -8.84
C CYS A 264 10.36 11.45 -10.26
N SER A 265 11.61 11.79 -10.54
CA SER A 265 12.09 12.18 -11.87
C SER A 265 13.36 11.38 -12.15
N ILE A 266 13.39 10.62 -13.24
CA ILE A 266 14.53 9.80 -13.64
C ILE A 266 14.77 9.98 -15.12
N THR A 267 16.00 10.29 -15.48
CA THR A 267 16.42 10.42 -16.88
C THR A 267 16.98 9.09 -17.37
N VAL A 268 16.43 8.59 -18.48
CA VAL A 268 16.83 7.31 -19.08
C VAL A 268 17.00 7.45 -20.59
N ASP A 269 17.86 6.62 -21.16
CA ASP A 269 17.92 6.42 -22.61
C ASP A 269 16.85 5.42 -23.10
N ARG A 270 16.81 5.17 -24.40
CA ARG A 270 15.86 4.23 -25.03
C ARG A 270 15.98 2.78 -24.54
N LEU A 271 17.10 2.41 -23.92
CA LEU A 271 17.35 1.08 -23.38
C LEU A 271 17.04 1.01 -21.88
N GLY A 272 16.54 2.10 -21.30
CA GLY A 272 16.26 2.22 -19.87
C GLY A 272 17.51 2.42 -19.00
N VAL A 273 18.67 2.75 -19.60
CA VAL A 273 19.87 3.06 -18.84
C VAL A 273 19.73 4.44 -18.20
N VAL A 274 19.87 4.50 -16.88
CA VAL A 274 19.78 5.73 -16.11
C VAL A 274 20.98 6.62 -16.40
N GLN A 275 20.69 7.85 -16.83
CA GLN A 275 21.69 8.89 -17.07
C GLN A 275 21.77 9.80 -15.84
N GLU A 276 22.95 9.94 -15.27
CA GLU A 276 23.20 10.82 -14.11
C GLU A 276 23.52 12.26 -14.54
N GLU A 277 23.98 12.44 -15.78
CA GLU A 277 24.25 13.75 -16.39
C GLU A 277 23.21 14.07 -17.45
N LEU A 278 22.70 15.32 -17.46
CA LEU A 278 21.83 15.83 -18.51
C LEU A 278 22.66 15.94 -19.79
N THR A 279 22.42 15.07 -20.75
CA THR A 279 23.01 15.12 -22.09
C THR A 279 21.97 15.66 -23.05
N ASP A 280 22.34 16.58 -23.94
CA ASP A 280 21.46 17.10 -25.02
C ASP A 280 21.18 16.06 -26.12
N ASP A 281 21.32 14.78 -25.81
CA ASP A 281 21.07 13.69 -26.73
C ASP A 281 19.56 13.47 -26.88
N ILE A 282 19.08 13.53 -28.13
CA ILE A 282 17.64 13.34 -28.50
C ILE A 282 17.10 11.95 -28.09
N SER A 283 17.99 11.02 -27.77
CA SER A 283 17.61 9.67 -27.34
C SER A 283 17.34 9.53 -25.85
N VAL A 284 17.50 10.61 -25.08
CA VAL A 284 17.35 10.62 -23.62
C VAL A 284 16.03 11.28 -23.21
N HIS A 285 15.25 10.61 -22.35
CA HIS A 285 13.97 11.09 -21.87
C HIS A 285 13.95 11.19 -20.35
N THR A 286 13.42 12.28 -19.82
CA THR A 286 13.15 12.42 -18.38
C THR A 286 11.74 11.93 -18.08
N LEU A 287 11.65 10.84 -17.34
CA LEU A 287 10.41 10.24 -16.88
C LEU A 287 10.00 10.89 -15.57
N ASN A 288 8.82 11.51 -15.54
CA ASN A 288 8.23 12.10 -14.35
C ASN A 288 7.02 11.28 -13.91
N PHE A 289 7.07 10.73 -12.72
CA PHE A 289 5.98 9.94 -12.18
C PHE A 289 5.98 9.99 -10.65
N PRO A 290 4.83 9.81 -9.98
CA PRO A 290 4.81 9.67 -8.54
C PRO A 290 5.15 8.25 -8.12
N GLU A 291 5.87 8.14 -7.00
CA GLU A 291 6.13 6.90 -6.32
C GLU A 291 5.23 6.77 -5.09
N LEU A 292 4.43 5.74 -5.08
CA LEU A 292 3.63 5.32 -3.95
C LEU A 292 4.46 4.37 -3.09
N THR A 293 4.66 4.73 -1.83
CA THR A 293 5.19 3.85 -0.81
C THR A 293 4.02 3.38 0.05
N ALA A 294 3.77 2.09 0.07
CA ALA A 294 2.73 1.47 0.86
C ALA A 294 3.36 0.62 1.99
N ARG A 295 2.53 -0.14 2.65
CA ARG A 295 2.84 -1.02 3.77
C ARG A 295 4.08 -1.91 3.57
N ASP A 296 4.30 -2.44 2.38
CA ASP A 296 5.43 -3.29 2.04
C ASP A 296 6.76 -2.54 1.89
N LYS A 297 6.73 -1.20 2.05
CA LYS A 297 7.87 -0.28 1.85
C LYS A 297 8.52 -0.36 0.46
N ARG A 298 7.85 -1.01 -0.50
CA ARG A 298 8.30 -1.04 -1.89
C ARG A 298 7.87 0.22 -2.60
N LEU A 299 8.66 0.62 -3.58
CA LEU A 299 8.38 1.78 -4.40
C LEU A 299 7.56 1.33 -5.61
N HIS A 300 6.33 1.82 -5.70
CA HIS A 300 5.46 1.58 -6.84
C HIS A 300 5.21 2.91 -7.55
N LEU A 301 5.42 2.94 -8.84
CA LEU A 301 4.82 3.99 -9.67
C LEU A 301 3.29 3.83 -9.57
N ALA A 302 2.57 4.94 -9.40
CA ALA A 302 1.10 4.94 -9.36
C ALA A 302 0.55 6.12 -10.17
N MET A 303 -0.39 5.84 -11.08
CA MET A 303 -1.04 6.85 -11.91
C MET A 303 -2.43 6.39 -12.38
N LEU A 304 -3.22 7.32 -12.86
CA LEU A 304 -4.51 7.01 -13.45
C LEU A 304 -4.30 6.58 -14.90
N ALA A 305 -4.93 5.48 -15.30
CA ALA A 305 -4.89 4.94 -16.65
C ALA A 305 -6.28 4.99 -17.29
N ARG A 306 -6.30 5.25 -18.61
CA ARG A 306 -7.45 5.06 -19.48
C ARG A 306 -7.16 3.89 -20.41
N ILE A 307 -8.09 2.94 -20.49
CA ILE A 307 -7.90 1.67 -21.20
C ILE A 307 -9.09 1.44 -22.12
N SER A 308 -8.84 1.02 -23.35
CA SER A 308 -9.89 0.60 -24.27
C SER A 308 -10.55 -0.69 -23.79
N ARG A 309 -11.89 -0.67 -23.72
CA ARG A 309 -12.68 -1.84 -23.32
C ARG A 309 -12.45 -3.01 -24.31
N ASP A 310 -12.43 -2.71 -25.60
CA ASP A 310 -12.33 -3.74 -26.63
C ASP A 310 -10.93 -4.38 -26.64
N GLU A 311 -9.85 -3.58 -26.52
CA GLU A 311 -8.48 -4.11 -26.34
C GLU A 311 -8.37 -4.99 -25.08
N ALA A 312 -8.99 -4.56 -23.98
CA ALA A 312 -8.97 -5.34 -22.74
C ALA A 312 -9.74 -6.67 -22.88
N ARG A 313 -10.85 -6.67 -23.63
CA ARG A 313 -11.62 -7.89 -23.92
C ARG A 313 -10.82 -8.86 -24.79
N GLU A 314 -10.25 -8.36 -25.88
CA GLU A 314 -9.39 -9.17 -26.76
C GLU A 314 -8.23 -9.78 -25.97
N ALA A 315 -7.59 -9.00 -25.10
CA ALA A 315 -6.50 -9.48 -24.26
C ALA A 315 -6.94 -10.60 -23.29
N VAL A 316 -8.13 -10.46 -22.68
CA VAL A 316 -8.69 -11.49 -21.79
C VAL A 316 -9.00 -12.78 -22.55
N GLU A 317 -9.59 -12.67 -23.75
CA GLU A 317 -9.90 -13.81 -24.60
C GLU A 317 -8.61 -14.53 -25.04
N MET A 318 -7.59 -13.77 -25.48
CA MET A 318 -6.30 -14.32 -25.90
C MET A 318 -5.61 -15.10 -24.78
N VAL A 319 -5.57 -14.55 -23.56
CA VAL A 319 -4.96 -15.22 -22.40
C VAL A 319 -5.75 -16.49 -22.03
N ARG A 320 -7.08 -16.46 -22.11
CA ARG A 320 -7.93 -17.62 -21.87
C ARG A 320 -7.67 -18.74 -22.87
N ASP A 321 -7.56 -18.41 -24.15
CA ASP A 321 -7.27 -19.38 -25.21
C ASP A 321 -5.87 -20.00 -25.06
N GLN A 322 -4.88 -19.20 -24.66
CA GLN A 322 -3.54 -19.73 -24.33
C GLN A 322 -3.60 -20.72 -23.18
N GLN A 323 -4.31 -20.41 -22.09
CA GLN A 323 -4.46 -21.31 -20.93
C GLN A 323 -5.16 -22.62 -21.33
N HIS A 324 -6.18 -22.58 -22.16
CA HIS A 324 -6.85 -23.78 -22.65
C HIS A 324 -5.93 -24.68 -23.50
N ARG A 325 -5.08 -24.10 -24.34
CA ARG A 325 -4.11 -24.88 -25.14
C ARG A 325 -3.07 -25.60 -24.26
N PHE A 326 -2.61 -24.95 -23.17
CA PHE A 326 -1.65 -25.56 -22.23
C PHE A 326 -2.26 -26.67 -21.35
N MET A 327 -3.57 -26.68 -21.13
CA MET A 327 -4.25 -27.74 -20.37
C MET A 327 -4.57 -28.98 -21.22
N LEU A 328 -4.41 -28.91 -22.54
CA LEU A 328 -4.67 -30.02 -23.47
C LEU A 328 -3.41 -30.76 -23.91
N ILE A 329 -2.24 -30.36 -23.41
CA ILE A 329 -0.94 -31.03 -23.61
C ILE A 329 -0.51 -31.69 -22.31
#